data_2e87a576a6113567203d6453acc191e0
#
_entry.id   2e87a576a6113567203d6453acc191e0
#
_cell.length_a   1.000
_cell.length_b   1.000
_cell.length_c   1.000
_cell.angle_alpha   90.00
_cell.angle_beta   90.00
_cell.angle_gamma   90.00
#
_symmetry.space_group_name_H-M   'P 1'
#
loop_
_entity.id
_entity.type
_entity.pdbx_description
1 polymer ?
#
loop_
_entity_poly.entity_id
_entity_poly.type
_entity_poly.pdbx_seq_one_letter_code
_entity_poly.pdbx_strand_id
1 'polypeptide(L)'
;MVAAVHHVEIWVPDLSRAVASWGWVLSRLGWKDGDGWPGGMTWIASDGSYVVVEQSPAMSAAEHDRMRPGMNHLALNAGSRAEVDGIVAEAAEHGWTLMFADRHPYAGGPQHYAAFLHNTDGYELEIVAPD
;
A
#
# COMPACT_ATOMS: atom_id res chain seq x y z
N MET A 1 13.13 -19.83 4.50
CA MET A 1 13.09 -19.37 3.09
C MET A 1 13.24 -17.87 3.03
N VAL A 2 14.07 -17.38 2.13
CA VAL A 2 14.30 -15.94 1.97
C VAL A 2 13.16 -15.34 1.15
N ALA A 3 12.64 -14.18 1.56
CA ALA A 3 11.65 -13.46 0.78
C ALA A 3 12.22 -13.08 -0.59
N ALA A 4 11.43 -13.20 -1.65
CA ALA A 4 11.85 -12.87 -3.01
C ALA A 4 12.12 -11.37 -3.18
N VAL A 5 11.31 -10.53 -2.54
CA VAL A 5 11.50 -9.08 -2.53
C VAL A 5 12.22 -8.69 -1.25
N HIS A 6 13.30 -7.93 -1.36
CA HIS A 6 14.02 -7.43 -0.19
C HIS A 6 13.26 -6.25 0.41
N HIS A 7 13.06 -5.20 -0.35
CA HIS A 7 12.29 -4.04 0.07
C HIS A 7 11.82 -3.22 -1.14
N VAL A 8 10.86 -2.35 -0.88
CA VAL A 8 10.37 -1.35 -1.82
C VAL A 8 10.49 0.01 -1.16
N GLU A 9 11.06 0.97 -1.86
CA GLU A 9 11.14 2.35 -1.37
C GLU A 9 10.18 3.22 -2.19
N ILE A 10 9.32 3.93 -1.49
CA ILE A 10 8.29 4.80 -2.07
C ILE A 10 8.56 6.23 -1.61
N TRP A 11 8.76 7.13 -2.54
CA TRP A 11 8.91 8.55 -2.22
C TRP A 11 7.55 9.23 -2.23
N VAL A 12 7.28 10.00 -1.19
CA VAL A 12 5.98 10.62 -0.94
C VAL A 12 6.13 12.13 -0.74
N PRO A 13 5.11 12.92 -1.15
CA PRO A 13 5.20 14.38 -1.04
C PRO A 13 5.03 14.89 0.39
N ASP A 14 4.44 14.09 1.29
CA ASP A 14 4.18 14.47 2.67
C ASP A 14 4.27 13.24 3.55
N LEU A 15 5.31 13.16 4.39
CA LEU A 15 5.56 12.00 5.22
C LEU A 15 4.46 11.76 6.24
N SER A 16 3.96 12.81 6.89
CA SER A 16 2.92 12.69 7.91
C SER A 16 1.64 12.07 7.33
N ARG A 17 1.23 12.55 6.16
CA ARG A 17 0.06 12.03 5.45
C ARG A 17 0.29 10.59 4.99
N ALA A 18 1.49 10.29 4.50
CA ALA A 18 1.85 8.94 4.08
C ALA A 18 1.88 7.96 5.24
N VAL A 19 2.41 8.34 6.39
CA VAL A 19 2.40 7.50 7.61
C VAL A 19 0.96 7.20 8.03
N ALA A 20 0.07 8.18 7.94
CA ALA A 20 -1.33 7.98 8.30
C ALA A 20 -2.04 6.98 7.37
N SER A 21 -1.77 7.01 6.07
CA SER A 21 -2.41 6.12 5.10
C SER A 21 -1.67 4.79 4.95
N TRP A 22 -0.40 4.82 4.56
CA TRP A 22 0.41 3.61 4.39
C TRP A 22 0.61 2.87 5.70
N GLY A 23 0.88 3.60 6.79
CA GLY A 23 1.09 3.00 8.09
C GLY A 23 -0.14 2.26 8.59
N TRP A 24 -1.32 2.83 8.38
CA TRP A 24 -2.57 2.15 8.75
C TRP A 24 -2.74 0.83 8.00
N VAL A 25 -2.65 0.85 6.66
CA VAL A 25 -2.90 -0.36 5.88
C VAL A 25 -1.85 -1.44 6.12
N LEU A 26 -0.58 -1.07 6.22
CA LEU A 26 0.49 -2.02 6.49
C LEU A 26 0.35 -2.64 7.89
N SER A 27 0.03 -1.84 8.90
CA SER A 27 -0.23 -2.35 10.26
C SER A 27 -1.46 -3.25 10.29
N ARG A 28 -2.50 -2.89 9.56
CA ARG A 28 -3.73 -3.68 9.42
C ARG A 28 -3.45 -5.05 8.78
N LEU A 29 -2.45 -5.12 7.88
CA LEU A 29 -1.99 -6.37 7.27
C LEU A 29 -0.99 -7.14 8.15
N GLY A 30 -0.68 -6.65 9.35
CA GLY A 30 0.19 -7.34 10.29
C GLY A 30 1.67 -6.99 10.18
N TRP A 31 2.02 -6.01 9.36
CA TRP A 31 3.41 -5.53 9.28
C TRP A 31 3.76 -4.78 10.56
N LYS A 32 5.03 -4.85 10.96
CA LYS A 32 5.53 -4.20 12.18
C LYS A 32 6.28 -2.92 11.84
N ASP A 33 6.20 -1.95 12.74
CA ASP A 33 7.01 -0.74 12.64
C ASP A 33 8.49 -1.12 12.68
N GLY A 34 9.26 -0.58 11.73
CA GLY A 34 10.71 -0.67 11.70
C GLY A 34 11.34 0.65 12.06
N ASP A 35 12.52 0.91 11.50
CA ASP A 35 13.25 2.14 11.76
C ASP A 35 12.52 3.35 11.16
N GLY A 36 12.57 4.46 11.90
CA GLY A 36 12.08 5.76 11.44
C GLY A 36 13.19 6.80 11.59
N TRP A 37 13.09 7.85 10.78
CA TRP A 37 13.98 9.02 10.83
C TRP A 37 13.17 10.26 10.41
N PRO A 38 13.71 11.48 10.54
CA PRO A 38 12.90 12.68 10.24
C PRO A 38 12.28 12.72 8.84
N GLY A 39 12.91 12.08 7.86
CA GLY A 39 12.41 12.05 6.48
C GLY A 39 11.70 10.77 6.07
N GLY A 40 11.61 9.75 6.92
CA GLY A 40 11.05 8.47 6.50
C GLY A 40 10.66 7.51 7.60
N MET A 41 10.02 6.43 7.18
CA MET A 41 9.53 5.36 8.05
C MET A 41 9.57 4.03 7.32
N THR A 42 9.75 2.94 8.08
CA THR A 42 9.83 1.57 7.54
C THR A 42 8.80 0.68 8.24
N TRP A 43 8.18 -0.23 7.48
CA TRP A 43 7.34 -1.31 8.02
C TRP A 43 7.85 -2.63 7.49
N ILE A 44 7.88 -3.64 8.35
CA ILE A 44 8.50 -4.95 8.08
C ILE A 44 7.44 -6.05 8.15
N ALA A 45 7.38 -6.87 7.08
CA ALA A 45 6.50 -8.03 7.01
C ALA A 45 7.11 -9.23 7.74
N SER A 46 6.28 -10.24 8.02
CA SER A 46 6.70 -11.46 8.72
C SER A 46 7.76 -12.27 7.95
N ASP A 47 7.81 -12.14 6.63
CA ASP A 47 8.83 -12.80 5.79
C ASP A 47 10.15 -12.04 5.71
N GLY A 48 10.24 -10.87 6.35
CA GLY A 48 11.44 -10.02 6.37
C GLY A 48 11.48 -8.96 5.27
N SER A 49 10.58 -8.99 4.30
CA SER A 49 10.49 -7.91 3.32
C SER A 49 10.00 -6.63 4.01
N TYR A 50 10.37 -5.46 3.48
CA TYR A 50 9.93 -4.22 4.09
C TYR A 50 9.61 -3.14 3.06
N VAL A 51 8.80 -2.19 3.47
CA VAL A 51 8.45 -0.99 2.72
C VAL A 51 9.03 0.21 3.43
N VAL A 52 9.73 1.04 2.67
CA VAL A 52 10.27 2.34 3.12
C VAL A 52 9.43 3.43 2.47
N VAL A 53 8.97 4.37 3.27
CA VAL A 53 8.29 5.58 2.78
C VAL A 53 9.17 6.76 3.14
N GLU A 54 9.52 7.59 2.17
CA GLU A 54 10.43 8.72 2.38
C GLU A 54 9.92 9.98 1.70
N GLN A 55 10.00 11.10 2.41
CA GLN A 55 9.85 12.43 1.85
C GLN A 55 11.24 12.97 1.57
N SER A 56 11.75 12.70 0.37
CA SER A 56 13.10 13.07 -0.01
C SER A 56 13.17 14.50 -0.52
N PRO A 57 14.18 15.29 -0.11
CA PRO A 57 14.41 16.61 -0.70
C PRO A 57 14.87 16.54 -2.17
N ALA A 58 15.23 15.35 -2.65
CA ALA A 58 15.67 15.14 -4.03
C ALA A 58 14.52 14.94 -5.02
N MET A 59 13.26 14.94 -4.56
CA MET A 59 12.12 14.79 -5.45
C MET A 59 12.05 15.93 -6.47
N SER A 60 11.81 15.58 -7.75
CA SER A 60 11.68 16.55 -8.83
C SER A 60 10.24 17.05 -9.03
N ALA A 61 9.27 16.41 -8.37
CA ALA A 61 7.85 16.76 -8.45
C ALA A 61 7.16 16.38 -7.14
N ALA A 62 6.00 17.00 -6.88
CA ALA A 62 5.24 16.75 -5.65
C ALA A 62 4.13 15.71 -5.83
N GLU A 63 3.93 15.21 -7.04
CA GLU A 63 2.82 14.31 -7.35
C GLU A 63 3.32 13.02 -7.98
N HIS A 64 2.73 11.89 -7.55
CA HIS A 64 2.91 10.61 -8.19
C HIS A 64 1.81 10.42 -9.24
N ASP A 65 2.21 10.10 -10.45
CA ASP A 65 1.29 9.78 -11.55
C ASP A 65 1.50 8.32 -11.95
N ARG A 66 0.58 7.46 -11.50
CA ARG A 66 0.64 6.02 -11.78
C ARG A 66 0.41 5.67 -13.25
N MET A 67 -0.04 6.62 -14.04
CA MET A 67 -0.26 6.44 -15.48
C MET A 67 0.98 6.72 -16.31
N ARG A 68 2.06 7.15 -15.67
CA ARG A 68 3.37 7.34 -16.29
C ARG A 68 4.22 6.08 -16.18
N PRO A 69 5.27 5.93 -16.99
CA PRO A 69 6.25 4.86 -16.80
C PRO A 69 6.79 4.88 -15.36
N GLY A 70 6.84 3.71 -14.74
CA GLY A 70 7.23 3.53 -13.35
C GLY A 70 6.26 2.61 -12.63
N MET A 71 6.15 2.74 -11.32
CA MET A 71 5.23 1.90 -10.56
C MET A 71 3.78 2.32 -10.80
N ASN A 72 2.98 1.40 -11.36
CA ASN A 72 1.53 1.60 -11.47
C ASN A 72 0.87 1.36 -10.11
N HIS A 73 1.14 0.20 -9.49
CA HIS A 73 0.62 -0.11 -8.15
C HIS A 73 1.50 -1.15 -7.47
N LEU A 74 1.35 -1.25 -6.16
CA LEU A 74 1.97 -2.28 -5.33
C LEU A 74 0.87 -3.23 -4.88
N ALA A 75 1.10 -4.54 -4.99
CA ALA A 75 0.16 -5.55 -4.53
C ALA A 75 0.71 -6.28 -3.31
N LEU A 76 -0.09 -6.36 -2.25
CA LEU A 76 0.26 -7.01 -0.99
C LEU A 76 -0.75 -8.10 -0.65
N ASN A 77 -0.27 -9.15 -0.01
CA ASN A 77 -1.13 -10.25 0.40
C ASN A 77 -1.85 -9.95 1.72
N ALA A 78 -3.15 -10.21 1.76
CA ALA A 78 -3.94 -10.29 2.98
C ALA A 78 -4.01 -11.75 3.45
N GLY A 79 -4.40 -11.96 4.70
CA GLY A 79 -4.52 -13.30 5.28
C GLY A 79 -5.81 -14.03 4.90
N SER A 80 -6.84 -13.30 4.50
CA SER A 80 -8.16 -13.86 4.17
C SER A 80 -9.00 -12.87 3.37
N ARG A 81 -10.09 -13.38 2.79
CA ARG A 81 -11.10 -12.52 2.14
C ARG A 81 -11.76 -11.59 3.16
N ALA A 82 -12.02 -12.08 4.36
CA ALA A 82 -12.59 -11.26 5.44
C ALA A 82 -11.68 -10.09 5.81
N GLU A 83 -10.36 -10.28 5.78
CA GLU A 83 -9.40 -9.22 6.02
C GLU A 83 -9.44 -8.16 4.91
N VAL A 84 -9.52 -8.58 3.65
CA VAL A 84 -9.70 -7.66 2.52
C VAL A 84 -10.99 -6.84 2.70
N ASP A 85 -12.10 -7.49 3.04
CA ASP A 85 -13.38 -6.82 3.24
C ASP A 85 -13.34 -5.83 4.39
N GLY A 86 -12.67 -6.18 5.49
CA GLY A 86 -12.50 -5.29 6.64
C GLY A 86 -11.68 -4.06 6.31
N ILE A 87 -10.61 -4.22 5.54
CA ILE A 87 -9.79 -3.10 5.07
C ILE A 87 -10.61 -2.16 4.19
N VAL A 88 -11.38 -2.70 3.25
CA VAL A 88 -12.24 -1.89 2.37
C VAL A 88 -13.26 -1.10 3.18
N ALA A 89 -13.87 -1.72 4.20
CA ALA A 89 -14.87 -1.06 5.04
C ALA A 89 -14.30 0.14 5.82
N GLU A 90 -13.03 0.09 6.20
CA GLU A 90 -12.37 1.14 7.01
C GLU A 90 -11.53 2.10 6.17
N ALA A 91 -11.29 1.81 4.90
CA ALA A 91 -10.30 2.49 4.06
C ALA A 91 -10.50 4.01 3.99
N ALA A 92 -11.75 4.46 3.82
CA ALA A 92 -12.05 5.89 3.65
C ALA A 92 -11.65 6.73 4.86
N GLU A 93 -11.70 6.17 6.06
CA GLU A 93 -11.31 6.85 7.30
C GLU A 93 -9.80 7.06 7.39
N HIS A 94 -9.03 6.35 6.55
CA HIS A 94 -7.56 6.33 6.60
C HIS A 94 -6.91 6.80 5.30
N GLY A 95 -7.66 7.55 4.48
CA GLY A 95 -7.12 8.19 3.29
C GLY A 95 -7.09 7.32 2.03
N TRP A 96 -7.74 6.15 2.05
CA TRP A 96 -7.83 5.25 0.90
C TRP A 96 -9.25 5.21 0.34
N THR A 97 -9.35 5.19 -0.98
CA THR A 97 -10.63 5.09 -1.70
C THR A 97 -10.64 3.83 -2.55
N LEU A 98 -11.73 3.07 -2.50
CA LEU A 98 -11.89 1.87 -3.32
C LEU A 98 -12.00 2.26 -4.79
N MET A 99 -11.17 1.62 -5.63
CA MET A 99 -11.22 1.73 -7.09
C MET A 99 -12.07 0.58 -7.65
N PHE A 100 -12.61 0.79 -8.85
CA PHE A 100 -13.34 -0.26 -9.58
C PHE A 100 -14.47 -0.88 -8.76
N ALA A 101 -15.21 -0.06 -8.02
CA ALA A 101 -16.25 -0.50 -7.10
C ALA A 101 -17.34 -1.35 -7.78
N ASP A 102 -17.62 -1.09 -9.05
CA ASP A 102 -18.58 -1.83 -9.86
C ASP A 102 -18.14 -3.28 -10.17
N ARG A 103 -16.84 -3.57 -10.07
CA ARG A 103 -16.26 -4.90 -10.32
C ARG A 103 -15.65 -5.53 -9.08
N HIS A 104 -15.52 -4.77 -7.99
CA HIS A 104 -14.97 -5.27 -6.74
C HIS A 104 -15.84 -6.43 -6.21
N PRO A 105 -15.27 -7.54 -5.71
CA PRO A 105 -13.84 -7.81 -5.44
C PRO A 105 -13.09 -8.53 -6.57
N TYR A 106 -13.62 -8.54 -7.77
CA TYR A 106 -13.07 -9.28 -8.90
C TYR A 106 -12.60 -8.38 -10.04
N ALA A 107 -12.20 -7.14 -9.73
CA ALA A 107 -11.70 -6.20 -10.74
C ALA A 107 -10.45 -6.72 -11.47
N GLY A 108 -9.64 -7.55 -10.81
CA GLY A 108 -8.44 -8.17 -11.39
C GLY A 108 -8.68 -9.49 -12.10
N GLY A 109 -9.93 -10.02 -12.08
CA GLY A 109 -10.28 -11.27 -12.72
C GLY A 109 -11.19 -12.14 -11.85
N PRO A 110 -11.89 -13.15 -12.44
CA PRO A 110 -12.93 -13.91 -11.75
C PRO A 110 -12.40 -14.84 -10.64
N GLN A 111 -11.09 -15.09 -10.61
CA GLN A 111 -10.47 -15.95 -9.60
C GLN A 111 -9.46 -15.16 -8.75
N HIS A 112 -9.55 -13.85 -8.76
CA HIS A 112 -8.61 -12.97 -8.08
C HIS A 112 -9.39 -12.05 -7.14
N TYR A 113 -9.56 -12.51 -5.89
CA TYR A 113 -10.27 -11.73 -4.87
C TYR A 113 -9.33 -10.68 -4.31
N ALA A 114 -9.56 -9.43 -4.69
CA ALA A 114 -8.67 -8.33 -4.32
C ALA A 114 -9.41 -7.00 -4.25
N ALA A 115 -8.85 -6.08 -3.47
CA ALA A 115 -9.29 -4.69 -3.44
C ALA A 115 -8.20 -3.81 -4.05
N PHE A 116 -8.59 -2.91 -4.95
CA PHE A 116 -7.72 -1.88 -5.49
C PHE A 116 -8.09 -0.56 -4.82
N LEU A 117 -7.11 0.08 -4.20
CA LEU A 117 -7.29 1.31 -3.43
C LEU A 117 -6.35 2.38 -3.94
N HIS A 118 -6.76 3.64 -3.89
CA HIS A 118 -5.83 4.75 -4.10
C HIS A 118 -5.90 5.72 -2.93
N ASN A 119 -4.77 6.38 -2.64
CA ASN A 119 -4.75 7.40 -1.60
C ASN A 119 -4.82 8.81 -2.21
N THR A 120 -4.85 9.82 -1.34
CA THR A 120 -4.97 11.22 -1.77
C THR A 120 -3.74 11.72 -2.53
N ASP A 121 -2.61 11.02 -2.44
CA ASP A 121 -1.37 11.39 -3.15
C ASP A 121 -1.20 10.65 -4.49
N GLY A 122 -2.21 9.88 -4.91
CA GLY A 122 -2.23 9.23 -6.22
C GLY A 122 -1.55 7.86 -6.29
N TYR A 123 -1.20 7.27 -5.16
CA TYR A 123 -0.64 5.90 -5.12
C TYR A 123 -1.77 4.89 -5.17
N GLU A 124 -1.58 3.85 -5.96
CA GLU A 124 -2.52 2.72 -6.03
C GLU A 124 -1.93 1.51 -5.30
N LEU A 125 -2.75 0.87 -4.49
CA LEU A 125 -2.42 -0.32 -3.72
C LEU A 125 -3.45 -1.40 -3.99
N GLU A 126 -2.98 -2.63 -4.18
CA GLU A 126 -3.85 -3.79 -4.33
C GLU A 126 -3.67 -4.70 -3.13
N ILE A 127 -4.78 -5.13 -2.52
CA ILE A 127 -4.77 -6.07 -1.39
C ILE A 127 -5.40 -7.37 -1.87
N VAL A 128 -4.61 -8.45 -1.88
CA VAL A 128 -4.98 -9.73 -2.49
C VAL A 128 -5.28 -10.76 -1.42
N ALA A 129 -6.45 -11.39 -1.49
CA ALA A 129 -6.78 -12.51 -0.63
C ALA A 129 -6.19 -13.82 -1.17
N PRO A 130 -5.81 -14.75 -0.28
CA PRO A 130 -5.41 -16.09 -0.72
C PRO A 130 -6.59 -16.83 -1.35
N ASP A 131 -6.30 -17.83 -2.15
CA ASP A 131 -7.29 -18.69 -2.80
C ASP A 131 -8.09 -19.54 -1.81
#